data_d98c16c8b9f00923bc585eda79060b72
#
_entry.id   d98c16c8b9f00923bc585eda79060b72
#
_cell.length_a   1.000
_cell.length_b   1.000
_cell.length_c   1.000
_cell.angle_alpha   90.00
_cell.angle_beta   90.00
_cell.angle_gamma   90.00
#
_symmetry.space_group_name_H-M   'P 1'
#
loop_
_entity.id
_entity.type
_entity.pdbx_description
1 polymer ?
#
loop_
_entity_poly.entity_id
_entity_poly.type
_entity_poly.pdbx_seq_one_letter_code
_entity_poly.pdbx_strand_id
1 'polypeptide(L)'
;MTQSRTHNCGELRLADAGKTVTLAGWLENMREVGSNLAFVVLRDFYGTTQVVIESEEMMQAFKPINRESTISVTGVVRERTSKNPKQPTGEIEVVPESVSVLGRCRYNALPFEINRSKEADENQRLKYRYLDLRNPEVKKNIILRSNVVADLRRSMTERGFLEITTPILTSSSPEGARDYLVPARNHPGKFYALPQAPQQFKQLLMTSGFDRYFQIAPCFRDEDARADRSPGEFYQLDMEMAFATQDDVFAVLEDVLPPVFTKYGKYKAASAAPFRRISFRESMDRYGSDKPDLRIDLELTDAACLQDCGFEPFAGQTVKAVVVPDFHKTRKFIDKLCAEAEMLSGGKAYWFRLDENGELVGGISKFVAEKKDEVIEKLGLTKNSFVALAAGKYGAAVKTAGVLRKLLGAQVEGHMDAERYEFCWIVDFPMYEIGEESGELEFCHNPFSMPQGGLEALERAHRGEIDPLTINAYQYDLVCNGVELSSGAVRNHDPEIMIRAFELVGLGEADVKAKFPAMYNAFCYGAPPHAGIAPGVDRMVMLLAGESSIREIIPFPMNKNAQDVMMDAPSTVEQKQLDELHIALVGQLEEE
;
A
#
# COMPACT_ATOMS: atom_id res chain seq x y z
N MET A 1 -25.44 22.87 -13.88
CA MET A 1 -24.54 23.06 -15.04
C MET A 1 -23.91 24.44 -14.97
N THR A 2 -22.73 24.62 -15.55
CA THR A 2 -22.06 25.91 -15.58
C THR A 2 -22.56 26.75 -16.77
N GLN A 3 -22.32 28.08 -16.77
CA GLN A 3 -22.73 28.94 -17.90
C GLN A 3 -22.03 28.59 -19.22
N SER A 4 -20.93 27.85 -19.20
CA SER A 4 -20.10 27.53 -20.37
C SER A 4 -20.53 26.26 -21.13
N ARG A 5 -21.46 25.48 -20.59
CA ARG A 5 -21.98 24.26 -21.24
C ARG A 5 -23.37 23.90 -20.74
N THR A 6 -24.18 23.35 -21.65
CA THR A 6 -25.54 22.86 -21.34
C THR A 6 -25.53 21.39 -20.92
N HIS A 7 -24.61 20.58 -21.47
CA HIS A 7 -24.48 19.14 -21.22
C HIS A 7 -23.01 18.76 -21.07
N ASN A 8 -22.76 17.60 -20.42
CA ASN A 8 -21.44 16.98 -20.35
C ASN A 8 -21.19 16.11 -21.60
N CYS A 9 -19.91 15.88 -21.93
CA CYS A 9 -19.55 15.07 -23.10
C CYS A 9 -19.93 13.58 -23.00
N GLY A 10 -20.23 13.06 -21.81
CA GLY A 10 -20.70 11.67 -21.62
C GLY A 10 -22.19 11.50 -21.45
N GLU A 11 -22.98 12.57 -21.49
CA GLU A 11 -24.37 12.62 -21.03
C GLU A 11 -25.39 12.39 -22.12
N LEU A 12 -25.13 12.85 -23.36
CA LEU A 12 -26.07 12.83 -24.46
C LEU A 12 -26.46 11.40 -24.90
N ARG A 13 -27.75 11.24 -25.22
CA ARG A 13 -28.35 9.99 -25.69
C ARG A 13 -29.24 10.24 -26.91
N LEU A 14 -29.74 9.17 -27.54
CA LEU A 14 -30.62 9.26 -28.70
C LEU A 14 -31.87 10.12 -28.45
N ALA A 15 -32.38 10.17 -27.22
CA ALA A 15 -33.50 11.02 -26.81
C ALA A 15 -33.20 12.53 -26.87
N ASP A 16 -31.95 12.91 -27.04
CA ASP A 16 -31.53 14.30 -27.17
C ASP A 16 -31.39 14.74 -28.63
N ALA A 17 -31.63 13.84 -29.59
CA ALA A 17 -31.60 14.16 -31.02
C ALA A 17 -32.56 15.31 -31.35
N GLY A 18 -32.07 16.28 -32.14
CA GLY A 18 -32.77 17.50 -32.50
C GLY A 18 -32.59 18.67 -31.53
N LYS A 19 -31.99 18.47 -30.35
CA LYS A 19 -31.68 19.55 -29.40
C LYS A 19 -30.40 20.28 -29.79
N THR A 20 -30.41 21.61 -29.66
CA THR A 20 -29.18 22.40 -29.71
C THR A 20 -28.51 22.37 -28.32
N VAL A 21 -27.26 21.98 -28.29
CA VAL A 21 -26.46 21.82 -27.07
C VAL A 21 -25.15 22.59 -27.18
N THR A 22 -24.62 23.00 -26.04
CA THR A 22 -23.25 23.51 -25.92
C THR A 22 -22.45 22.55 -25.07
N LEU A 23 -21.37 21.98 -25.63
CA LEU A 23 -20.40 21.11 -24.96
C LEU A 23 -19.10 21.89 -24.78
N ALA A 24 -18.38 21.61 -23.68
CA ALA A 24 -17.04 22.15 -23.46
C ALA A 24 -16.10 21.04 -22.98
N GLY A 25 -14.91 20.97 -23.56
CA GLY A 25 -13.93 19.93 -23.25
C GLY A 25 -12.65 20.08 -24.04
N TRP A 26 -11.80 19.07 -23.97
CA TRP A 26 -10.56 18.97 -24.73
C TRP A 26 -10.82 18.35 -26.11
N LEU A 27 -10.23 18.96 -27.16
CA LEU A 27 -10.17 18.35 -28.50
C LEU A 27 -9.16 17.20 -28.43
N GLU A 28 -9.67 15.97 -28.21
CA GLU A 28 -8.82 14.78 -28.05
C GLU A 28 -8.19 14.36 -29.38
N ASN A 29 -9.00 14.31 -30.43
CA ASN A 29 -8.57 13.93 -31.76
C ASN A 29 -9.46 14.55 -32.83
N MET A 30 -8.88 14.80 -34.01
CA MET A 30 -9.59 15.19 -35.22
C MET A 30 -9.11 14.30 -36.38
N ARG A 31 -10.04 13.68 -37.06
CA ARG A 31 -9.79 12.83 -38.22
C ARG A 31 -10.49 13.42 -39.44
N GLU A 32 -9.72 13.97 -40.35
CA GLU A 32 -10.20 14.43 -41.65
C GLU A 32 -10.43 13.21 -42.57
N VAL A 33 -11.57 13.18 -43.26
CA VAL A 33 -11.96 12.10 -44.20
C VAL A 33 -12.12 12.65 -45.62
N GLY A 34 -12.35 13.94 -45.74
CA GLY A 34 -12.48 14.65 -47.01
C GLY A 34 -12.29 16.14 -46.82
N SER A 35 -12.45 16.90 -47.91
CA SER A 35 -12.26 18.36 -47.88
C SER A 35 -13.19 19.07 -46.89
N ASN A 36 -14.40 18.58 -46.69
CA ASN A 36 -15.43 19.19 -45.84
C ASN A 36 -15.96 18.22 -44.79
N LEU A 37 -15.33 17.04 -44.61
CA LEU A 37 -15.78 16.04 -43.66
C LEU A 37 -14.67 15.69 -42.67
N ALA A 38 -14.92 15.91 -41.38
CA ALA A 38 -14.05 15.47 -40.32
C ALA A 38 -14.84 15.03 -39.08
N PHE A 39 -14.24 14.13 -38.31
CA PHE A 39 -14.74 13.68 -37.03
C PHE A 39 -13.81 14.15 -35.91
N VAL A 40 -14.39 14.89 -34.97
CA VAL A 40 -13.70 15.37 -33.77
C VAL A 40 -14.22 14.63 -32.57
N VAL A 41 -13.31 14.19 -31.70
CA VAL A 41 -13.65 13.65 -30.39
C VAL A 41 -13.42 14.76 -29.36
N LEU A 42 -14.50 15.17 -28.71
CA LEU A 42 -14.49 16.12 -27.61
C LEU A 42 -14.60 15.34 -26.29
N ARG A 43 -13.66 15.57 -25.37
CA ARG A 43 -13.58 14.85 -24.09
C ARG A 43 -13.69 15.84 -22.92
N ASP A 44 -14.45 15.47 -21.91
CA ASP A 44 -14.43 16.10 -20.58
C ASP A 44 -14.21 15.08 -19.47
N PHE A 45 -14.52 15.45 -18.21
CA PHE A 45 -14.43 14.54 -17.07
C PHE A 45 -15.41 13.35 -17.19
N TYR A 46 -16.57 13.56 -17.77
CA TYR A 46 -17.69 12.60 -17.79
C TYR A 46 -17.67 11.65 -18.98
N GLY A 47 -16.89 11.96 -20.01
CA GLY A 47 -16.79 11.09 -21.18
C GLY A 47 -16.40 11.82 -22.46
N THR A 48 -16.81 11.24 -23.58
CA THR A 48 -16.51 11.75 -24.92
C THR A 48 -17.79 11.88 -25.75
N THR A 49 -17.82 12.86 -26.64
CA THR A 49 -18.85 13.01 -27.68
C THR A 49 -18.19 13.22 -29.03
N GLN A 50 -18.70 12.57 -30.08
CA GLN A 50 -18.29 12.85 -31.44
C GLN A 50 -18.96 14.13 -31.95
N VAL A 51 -18.15 15.01 -32.50
CA VAL A 51 -18.62 16.17 -33.28
C VAL A 51 -18.28 15.89 -34.74
N VAL A 52 -19.27 16.04 -35.63
CA VAL A 52 -19.08 15.78 -37.07
C VAL A 52 -19.11 17.11 -37.82
N ILE A 53 -18.03 17.39 -38.50
CA ILE A 53 -17.87 18.57 -39.34
C ILE A 53 -18.26 18.21 -40.76
N GLU A 54 -19.22 18.95 -41.36
CA GLU A 54 -19.74 18.69 -42.72
C GLU A 54 -19.73 19.95 -43.59
N SER A 55 -19.17 21.05 -43.11
CA SER A 55 -19.08 22.30 -43.86
C SER A 55 -17.64 22.80 -43.94
N GLU A 56 -17.33 23.50 -45.03
CA GLU A 56 -16.04 24.14 -45.23
C GLU A 56 -15.73 25.21 -44.14
N GLU A 57 -16.75 25.98 -43.74
CA GLU A 57 -16.65 27.00 -42.70
C GLU A 57 -16.20 26.39 -41.39
N MET A 58 -16.86 25.32 -40.91
CA MET A 58 -16.47 24.65 -39.68
C MET A 58 -15.11 23.94 -39.82
N MET A 59 -14.80 23.38 -41.00
CA MET A 59 -13.46 22.81 -41.24
C MET A 59 -12.38 23.86 -41.06
N GLN A 60 -12.56 25.06 -41.63
CA GLN A 60 -11.59 26.16 -41.47
C GLN A 60 -11.50 26.64 -39.99
N ALA A 61 -12.59 26.62 -39.25
CA ALA A 61 -12.63 26.99 -37.85
C ALA A 61 -11.90 25.99 -36.95
N PHE A 62 -12.01 24.67 -37.22
CA PHE A 62 -11.37 23.63 -36.40
C PHE A 62 -9.90 23.37 -36.78
N LYS A 63 -9.52 23.50 -38.04
CA LYS A 63 -8.19 23.16 -38.57
C LYS A 63 -7.00 23.80 -37.83
N PRO A 64 -7.07 25.07 -37.36
CA PRO A 64 -5.97 25.71 -36.63
C PRO A 64 -5.94 25.33 -35.14
N ILE A 65 -6.81 24.46 -34.66
CA ILE A 65 -6.93 24.09 -33.25
C ILE A 65 -6.08 22.85 -32.99
N ASN A 66 -5.02 22.99 -32.23
CA ASN A 66 -4.19 21.85 -31.83
C ASN A 66 -4.95 20.88 -30.90
N ARG A 67 -4.60 19.61 -30.99
CA ARG A 67 -5.05 18.59 -30.02
C ARG A 67 -4.80 19.06 -28.59
N GLU A 68 -5.65 18.61 -27.68
CA GLU A 68 -5.64 18.98 -26.26
C GLU A 68 -5.89 20.49 -25.99
N SER A 69 -6.30 21.28 -27.00
CA SER A 69 -6.94 22.58 -26.72
C SER A 69 -8.28 22.36 -26.07
N THR A 70 -8.67 23.22 -25.11
CA THR A 70 -10.04 23.26 -24.59
C THR A 70 -10.89 24.13 -25.50
N ILE A 71 -12.02 23.59 -25.91
CA ILE A 71 -12.97 24.26 -26.83
C ILE A 71 -14.39 24.16 -26.30
N SER A 72 -15.21 25.10 -26.72
CA SER A 72 -16.67 25.04 -26.58
C SER A 72 -17.30 24.89 -27.96
N VAL A 73 -18.19 23.93 -28.12
CA VAL A 73 -18.87 23.63 -29.36
C VAL A 73 -20.38 23.73 -29.13
N THR A 74 -21.05 24.59 -29.86
CA THR A 74 -22.51 24.67 -29.91
C THR A 74 -23.00 24.05 -31.20
N GLY A 75 -23.98 23.16 -31.13
CA GLY A 75 -24.51 22.48 -32.31
C GLY A 75 -25.70 21.58 -32.01
N VAL A 76 -26.23 20.96 -33.03
CA VAL A 76 -27.42 20.12 -32.96
C VAL A 76 -27.04 18.66 -32.78
N VAL A 77 -27.65 17.99 -31.80
CA VAL A 77 -27.51 16.54 -31.58
C VAL A 77 -28.21 15.79 -32.69
N ARG A 78 -27.53 14.82 -33.28
CA ARG A 78 -28.08 13.97 -34.38
C ARG A 78 -27.77 12.50 -34.08
N GLU A 79 -28.65 11.60 -34.55
CA GLU A 79 -28.37 10.18 -34.56
C GLU A 79 -27.21 9.85 -35.50
N ARG A 80 -26.27 9.03 -35.07
CA ARG A 80 -25.13 8.58 -35.89
C ARG A 80 -25.55 7.56 -36.93
N THR A 81 -25.07 7.73 -38.14
CA THR A 81 -25.25 6.74 -39.22
C THR A 81 -24.50 5.43 -38.87
N SER A 82 -23.31 5.53 -38.28
CA SER A 82 -22.52 4.36 -37.80
C SER A 82 -22.43 4.42 -36.29
N LYS A 83 -23.25 3.61 -35.58
CA LYS A 83 -23.29 3.55 -34.13
C LYS A 83 -22.05 2.86 -33.55
N ASN A 84 -21.57 3.35 -32.42
CA ASN A 84 -20.45 2.75 -31.66
C ASN A 84 -20.95 2.23 -30.32
N PRO A 85 -21.22 0.93 -30.15
CA PRO A 85 -21.75 0.38 -28.89
C PRO A 85 -20.75 0.39 -27.73
N LYS A 86 -19.47 0.70 -28.00
CA LYS A 86 -18.41 0.78 -26.97
C LYS A 86 -18.41 2.12 -26.20
N GLN A 87 -19.18 3.09 -26.64
CA GLN A 87 -19.25 4.42 -26.02
C GLN A 87 -20.70 4.73 -25.58
N PRO A 88 -20.93 5.28 -24.40
CA PRO A 88 -22.26 5.66 -23.92
C PRO A 88 -22.99 6.64 -24.85
N THR A 89 -22.25 7.53 -25.52
CA THR A 89 -22.75 8.51 -26.52
C THR A 89 -22.65 8.01 -27.96
N GLY A 90 -22.34 6.72 -28.15
CA GLY A 90 -22.03 6.15 -29.46
C GLY A 90 -23.18 6.07 -30.44
N GLU A 91 -24.42 6.38 -30.03
CA GLU A 91 -25.59 6.46 -30.91
C GLU A 91 -25.82 7.85 -31.49
N ILE A 92 -25.15 8.87 -30.91
CA ILE A 92 -25.34 10.28 -31.31
C ILE A 92 -24.03 10.94 -31.73
N GLU A 93 -24.15 12.02 -32.44
CA GLU A 93 -23.10 12.96 -32.76
C GLU A 93 -23.65 14.39 -32.72
N VAL A 94 -22.77 15.38 -32.57
CA VAL A 94 -23.13 16.80 -32.61
C VAL A 94 -22.65 17.40 -33.92
N VAL A 95 -23.58 18.02 -34.67
CA VAL A 95 -23.26 18.84 -35.86
C VAL A 95 -22.97 20.25 -35.37
N PRO A 96 -21.76 20.78 -35.48
CA PRO A 96 -21.40 22.06 -34.91
C PRO A 96 -21.99 23.23 -35.74
N GLU A 97 -22.55 24.20 -35.03
CA GLU A 97 -22.93 25.51 -35.57
C GLU A 97 -21.88 26.56 -35.27
N SER A 98 -21.16 26.39 -34.17
CA SER A 98 -20.04 27.27 -33.80
C SER A 98 -19.01 26.57 -32.91
N VAL A 99 -17.79 27.06 -32.94
CA VAL A 99 -16.70 26.64 -32.06
C VAL A 99 -15.95 27.84 -31.49
N SER A 100 -15.63 27.79 -30.23
CA SER A 100 -14.79 28.80 -29.55
C SER A 100 -13.64 28.14 -28.82
N VAL A 101 -12.43 28.65 -28.97
CA VAL A 101 -11.25 28.18 -28.23
C VAL A 101 -11.24 28.84 -26.87
N LEU A 102 -11.38 28.01 -25.81
CA LEU A 102 -11.34 28.44 -24.42
C LEU A 102 -9.91 28.49 -23.89
N GLY A 103 -9.07 27.52 -24.30
CA GLY A 103 -7.66 27.45 -23.93
C GLY A 103 -6.87 26.73 -25.02
N ARG A 104 -5.99 27.46 -25.68
CA ARG A 104 -5.21 26.95 -26.82
C ARG A 104 -4.03 26.12 -26.36
N CYS A 105 -3.91 24.88 -26.80
CA CYS A 105 -2.67 24.13 -26.76
C CYS A 105 -1.67 24.76 -27.73
N ARG A 106 -0.52 25.18 -27.23
CA ARG A 106 0.52 25.85 -28.03
C ARG A 106 1.51 24.91 -28.68
N TYR A 107 1.45 23.61 -28.31
CA TYR A 107 2.36 22.60 -28.78
C TYR A 107 1.70 21.72 -29.86
N ASN A 108 2.44 21.46 -30.93
CA ASN A 108 1.99 20.61 -32.03
C ASN A 108 2.17 19.11 -31.73
N ALA A 109 3.05 18.78 -30.79
CA ALA A 109 3.32 17.42 -30.32
C ALA A 109 3.14 17.33 -28.83
N LEU A 110 2.55 16.22 -28.37
CA LEU A 110 2.40 15.92 -26.94
C LEU A 110 3.62 15.10 -26.48
N PRO A 111 3.98 15.18 -25.18
CA PRO A 111 5.09 14.40 -24.63
C PRO A 111 4.83 12.88 -24.73
N PHE A 112 3.59 12.47 -24.74
CA PHE A 112 3.11 11.10 -24.93
C PHE A 112 1.65 11.11 -25.42
N GLU A 113 1.20 10.01 -26.00
CA GLU A 113 -0.21 9.81 -26.35
C GLU A 113 -1.05 9.62 -25.07
N ILE A 114 -2.03 10.50 -24.84
CA ILE A 114 -2.81 10.54 -23.57
C ILE A 114 -3.40 9.17 -23.23
N ASN A 115 -4.10 8.52 -24.15
CA ASN A 115 -4.76 7.23 -23.92
C ASN A 115 -3.79 6.04 -23.80
N ARG A 116 -2.49 6.26 -24.01
CA ARG A 116 -1.41 5.29 -23.87
C ARG A 116 -0.31 5.77 -22.93
N SER A 117 -0.61 6.75 -22.08
CA SER A 117 0.38 7.33 -21.18
C SER A 117 1.05 6.33 -20.25
N LYS A 118 0.37 5.24 -19.87
CA LYS A 118 0.95 4.15 -19.04
C LYS A 118 2.11 3.41 -19.74
N GLU A 119 2.28 3.56 -21.06
CA GLU A 119 3.40 3.00 -21.82
C GLU A 119 4.64 3.92 -21.85
N ALA A 120 4.48 5.17 -21.44
CA ALA A 120 5.56 6.15 -21.39
C ALA A 120 6.45 5.96 -20.14
N ASP A 121 7.66 6.53 -20.21
CA ASP A 121 8.58 6.56 -19.07
C ASP A 121 7.96 7.23 -17.83
N GLU A 122 8.23 6.68 -16.64
CA GLU A 122 7.62 7.13 -15.38
C GLU A 122 7.96 8.60 -15.09
N ASN A 123 9.21 9.03 -15.25
CA ASN A 123 9.59 10.43 -14.98
C ASN A 123 8.90 11.38 -15.95
N GLN A 124 8.72 10.97 -17.22
CA GLN A 124 8.00 11.78 -18.19
C GLN A 124 6.51 11.88 -17.83
N ARG A 125 5.89 10.80 -17.40
CA ARG A 125 4.50 10.80 -16.89
C ARG A 125 4.35 11.71 -15.67
N LEU A 126 5.27 11.65 -14.71
CA LEU A 126 5.25 12.48 -13.51
C LEU A 126 5.49 13.96 -13.83
N LYS A 127 6.43 14.28 -14.72
CA LYS A 127 6.68 15.66 -15.17
C LYS A 127 5.45 16.31 -15.82
N TYR A 128 4.69 15.53 -16.58
CA TYR A 128 3.47 15.98 -17.24
C TYR A 128 2.23 15.33 -16.64
N ARG A 129 2.20 15.15 -15.30
CA ARG A 129 1.16 14.39 -14.60
C ARG A 129 -0.25 14.92 -14.89
N TYR A 130 -0.44 16.21 -15.08
CA TYR A 130 -1.70 16.81 -15.48
C TYR A 130 -2.20 16.36 -16.88
N LEU A 131 -1.32 15.89 -17.75
CA LEU A 131 -1.69 15.23 -19.01
C LEU A 131 -1.97 13.74 -18.79
N ASP A 132 -1.12 13.06 -18.03
CA ASP A 132 -1.30 11.64 -17.66
C ASP A 132 -2.64 11.39 -16.96
N LEU A 133 -3.08 12.30 -16.08
CA LEU A 133 -4.38 12.27 -15.42
C LEU A 133 -5.59 12.47 -16.36
N ARG A 134 -5.36 12.87 -17.63
CA ARG A 134 -6.43 12.87 -18.65
C ARG A 134 -6.72 11.48 -19.20
N ASN A 135 -5.77 10.55 -19.08
CA ASN A 135 -5.99 9.15 -19.45
C ASN A 135 -7.09 8.54 -18.56
N PRO A 136 -8.16 7.98 -19.13
CA PRO A 136 -9.26 7.38 -18.36
C PRO A 136 -8.79 6.26 -17.41
N GLU A 137 -7.80 5.47 -17.82
CA GLU A 137 -7.25 4.38 -17.00
C GLU A 137 -6.45 4.85 -15.79
N VAL A 138 -5.82 6.02 -15.86
CA VAL A 138 -5.15 6.67 -14.74
C VAL A 138 -6.17 7.40 -13.86
N LYS A 139 -7.07 8.16 -14.49
CA LYS A 139 -8.11 8.93 -13.81
C LYS A 139 -9.02 8.06 -12.94
N LYS A 140 -9.41 6.87 -13.41
CA LYS A 140 -10.30 5.96 -12.67
C LYS A 140 -9.75 5.60 -11.29
N ASN A 141 -8.44 5.47 -11.14
CA ASN A 141 -7.80 5.15 -9.87
C ASN A 141 -7.95 6.30 -8.86
N ILE A 142 -7.86 7.54 -9.33
CA ILE A 142 -8.06 8.72 -8.47
C ILE A 142 -9.53 8.87 -8.06
N ILE A 143 -10.44 8.59 -8.96
CA ILE A 143 -11.89 8.56 -8.67
C ILE A 143 -12.19 7.44 -7.66
N LEU A 144 -11.61 6.26 -7.86
CA LEU A 144 -11.72 5.13 -6.93
C LEU A 144 -11.27 5.54 -5.53
N ARG A 145 -10.07 6.14 -5.41
CA ARG A 145 -9.52 6.63 -4.14
C ARG A 145 -10.50 7.60 -3.44
N SER A 146 -11.04 8.57 -4.19
CA SER A 146 -12.01 9.52 -3.65
C SER A 146 -13.27 8.84 -3.11
N ASN A 147 -13.82 7.89 -3.86
CA ASN A 147 -15.01 7.15 -3.47
C ASN A 147 -14.78 6.25 -2.26
N VAL A 148 -13.63 5.56 -2.21
CA VAL A 148 -13.24 4.71 -1.08
C VAL A 148 -13.12 5.55 0.19
N VAL A 149 -12.41 6.69 0.14
CA VAL A 149 -12.25 7.59 1.29
C VAL A 149 -13.60 8.12 1.78
N ALA A 150 -14.48 8.53 0.87
CA ALA A 150 -15.83 8.99 1.23
C ALA A 150 -16.66 7.89 1.92
N ASP A 151 -16.56 6.66 1.45
CA ASP A 151 -17.30 5.51 2.00
C ASP A 151 -16.73 5.09 3.37
N LEU A 152 -15.41 5.12 3.54
CA LEU A 152 -14.75 4.89 4.83
C LEU A 152 -15.21 5.92 5.88
N ARG A 153 -15.19 7.23 5.54
CA ARG A 153 -15.68 8.28 6.44
C ARG A 153 -17.13 8.05 6.88
N ARG A 154 -18.00 7.75 5.91
CA ARG A 154 -19.40 7.45 6.20
C ARG A 154 -19.53 6.24 7.12
N SER A 155 -18.84 5.16 6.82
CA SER A 155 -18.88 3.92 7.60
C SER A 155 -18.41 4.11 9.04
N MET A 156 -17.35 4.90 9.25
CA MET A 156 -16.84 5.21 10.58
C MET A 156 -17.83 6.10 11.38
N THR A 157 -18.37 7.14 10.73
CA THR A 157 -19.34 8.05 11.36
C THR A 157 -20.62 7.32 11.77
N GLU A 158 -21.15 6.42 10.94
CA GLU A 158 -22.32 5.60 11.24
C GLU A 158 -22.11 4.68 12.45
N ARG A 159 -20.86 4.37 12.80
CA ARG A 159 -20.46 3.57 13.98
C ARG A 159 -20.09 4.42 15.19
N GLY A 160 -20.41 5.70 15.16
CA GLY A 160 -20.23 6.63 16.29
C GLY A 160 -18.80 7.15 16.44
N PHE A 161 -17.93 6.99 15.45
CA PHE A 161 -16.63 7.61 15.46
C PHE A 161 -16.71 9.08 15.08
N LEU A 162 -15.92 9.90 15.76
CA LEU A 162 -15.76 11.32 15.50
C LEU A 162 -14.49 11.58 14.67
N GLU A 163 -14.63 12.25 13.53
CA GLU A 163 -13.45 12.67 12.76
C GLU A 163 -12.84 13.91 13.41
N ILE A 164 -11.62 13.76 13.95
CA ILE A 164 -10.89 14.83 14.63
C ILE A 164 -9.53 14.98 13.98
N THR A 165 -9.23 16.18 13.49
CA THR A 165 -7.93 16.49 12.91
C THR A 165 -6.90 16.80 14.00
N THR A 166 -5.67 16.36 13.79
CA THR A 166 -4.54 16.56 14.70
C THR A 166 -3.48 17.48 14.07
N PRO A 167 -2.61 18.12 14.87
CA PRO A 167 -1.59 19.01 14.35
C PRO A 167 -0.62 18.31 13.39
N ILE A 168 -0.25 19.03 12.30
CA ILE A 168 0.81 18.59 11.37
C ILE A 168 2.18 19.12 11.81
N LEU A 169 2.25 20.34 12.37
CA LEU A 169 3.48 20.83 12.98
C LEU A 169 3.52 20.38 14.44
N THR A 170 4.38 19.44 14.76
CA THR A 170 4.50 18.83 16.08
C THR A 170 5.95 18.66 16.50
N SER A 171 6.22 17.93 17.56
CA SER A 171 7.55 17.52 17.96
C SER A 171 7.92 16.19 17.30
N SER A 172 9.23 15.92 17.21
CA SER A 172 9.76 14.62 16.80
C SER A 172 9.16 13.50 17.64
N SER A 173 8.83 12.39 17.00
CA SER A 173 8.28 11.18 17.65
C SER A 173 9.18 9.99 17.33
N PRO A 174 9.60 9.21 18.34
CA PRO A 174 10.51 8.08 18.15
C PRO A 174 9.78 6.82 17.67
N GLU A 175 8.99 6.94 16.60
CA GLU A 175 8.21 5.83 16.03
C GLU A 175 9.01 4.98 15.02
N GLY A 176 10.35 5.16 14.94
CA GLY A 176 11.25 4.31 14.19
C GLY A 176 11.62 4.79 12.78
N ALA A 177 10.85 5.68 12.15
CA ALA A 177 11.21 6.30 10.87
C ALA A 177 12.00 7.61 11.07
N ARG A 178 12.64 8.12 10.01
CA ARG A 178 13.24 9.46 10.04
C ARG A 178 12.15 10.53 9.88
N ASP A 179 12.29 11.62 10.65
CA ASP A 179 11.38 12.75 10.61
C ASP A 179 11.72 13.71 9.47
N TYR A 180 10.71 14.31 8.85
CA TYR A 180 10.84 15.56 8.13
C TYR A 180 10.84 16.73 9.11
N LEU A 181 11.91 17.52 9.15
CA LEU A 181 12.08 18.63 10.07
C LEU A 181 11.74 19.97 9.40
N VAL A 182 10.99 20.82 10.11
CA VAL A 182 10.63 22.16 9.67
C VAL A 182 11.22 23.17 10.65
N PRO A 183 12.14 24.05 10.22
CA PRO A 183 12.76 25.01 11.13
C PRO A 183 11.76 26.07 11.62
N ALA A 184 11.87 26.43 12.91
CA ALA A 184 10.97 27.38 13.57
C ALA A 184 11.55 28.80 13.57
N ARG A 185 11.07 29.68 12.70
CA ARG A 185 11.53 31.08 12.58
C ARG A 185 11.53 31.85 13.92
N ASN A 186 10.49 31.66 14.74
CA ASN A 186 10.36 32.38 16.01
C ASN A 186 11.15 31.75 17.18
N HIS A 187 11.81 30.62 16.93
CA HIS A 187 12.58 29.88 17.92
C HIS A 187 13.89 29.39 17.30
N PRO A 188 14.91 30.24 17.16
CA PRO A 188 16.18 29.88 16.52
C PRO A 188 16.78 28.62 17.10
N GLY A 189 17.25 27.71 16.22
CA GLY A 189 17.83 26.42 16.60
C GLY A 189 16.81 25.35 17.02
N LYS A 190 15.49 25.65 16.93
CA LYS A 190 14.43 24.66 17.16
C LYS A 190 13.69 24.33 15.87
N PHE A 191 13.17 23.11 15.83
CA PHE A 191 12.46 22.56 14.68
C PHE A 191 11.11 21.97 15.11
N TYR A 192 10.12 22.12 14.25
CA TYR A 192 8.97 21.23 14.23
C TYR A 192 9.31 19.96 13.46
N ALA A 193 8.62 18.88 13.73
CA ALA A 193 8.62 17.68 12.89
C ALA A 193 7.24 17.52 12.23
N LEU A 194 7.20 16.95 11.03
CA LEU A 194 5.97 16.45 10.45
C LEU A 194 5.62 15.09 11.09
N PRO A 195 4.34 14.79 11.39
CA PRO A 195 3.99 13.60 12.15
C PRO A 195 4.17 12.33 11.33
N GLN A 196 4.87 11.34 11.88
CA GLN A 196 4.97 10.01 11.29
C GLN A 196 3.62 9.27 11.32
N ALA A 197 2.84 9.53 12.37
CA ALA A 197 1.45 9.17 12.59
C ALA A 197 0.92 10.03 13.77
N PRO A 198 -0.39 10.21 13.94
CA PRO A 198 -0.95 10.98 15.08
C PRO A 198 -0.99 10.16 16.38
N GLN A 199 -0.03 9.26 16.62
CA GLN A 199 -0.05 8.27 17.70
C GLN A 199 -0.22 8.89 19.09
N GLN A 200 0.54 9.91 19.43
CA GLN A 200 0.42 10.54 20.74
C GLN A 200 -0.90 11.30 20.87
N PHE A 201 -1.32 12.00 19.81
CA PHE A 201 -2.55 12.80 19.84
C PHE A 201 -3.79 11.95 20.01
N LYS A 202 -3.90 10.82 19.32
CA LYS A 202 -5.07 9.95 19.45
C LYS A 202 -5.19 9.32 20.84
N GLN A 203 -4.06 8.96 21.47
CA GLN A 203 -4.06 8.48 22.85
C GLN A 203 -4.41 9.60 23.84
N LEU A 204 -3.94 10.84 23.61
CA LEU A 204 -4.33 12.02 24.40
C LEU A 204 -5.83 12.33 24.23
N LEU A 205 -6.42 12.10 23.06
CA LEU A 205 -7.87 12.23 22.86
C LEU A 205 -8.65 11.24 23.74
N MET A 206 -8.19 9.99 23.85
CA MET A 206 -8.80 9.01 24.75
C MET A 206 -8.72 9.48 26.21
N THR A 207 -7.57 9.99 26.63
CA THR A 207 -7.37 10.57 27.97
C THR A 207 -8.21 11.84 28.18
N SER A 208 -8.54 12.55 27.10
CA SER A 208 -9.40 13.75 27.14
C SER A 208 -10.90 13.44 27.20
N GLY A 209 -11.30 12.16 27.27
CA GLY A 209 -12.68 11.73 27.38
C GLY A 209 -13.43 11.54 26.08
N PHE A 210 -12.72 11.50 24.93
CA PHE A 210 -13.32 11.05 23.68
C PHE A 210 -13.36 9.52 23.65
N ASP A 211 -14.48 8.97 23.18
CA ASP A 211 -14.74 7.54 23.21
C ASP A 211 -14.28 6.82 21.93
N ARG A 212 -14.56 7.41 20.76
CA ARG A 212 -14.23 6.87 19.44
C ARG A 212 -13.73 7.97 18.52
N TYR A 213 -12.49 7.88 18.14
CA TYR A 213 -11.81 8.81 17.25
C TYR A 213 -11.46 8.13 15.94
N PHE A 214 -11.57 8.86 14.83
CA PHE A 214 -10.87 8.54 13.60
C PHE A 214 -10.41 9.80 12.85
N GLN A 215 -9.51 9.60 11.90
CA GLN A 215 -9.06 10.63 10.96
C GLN A 215 -8.56 9.95 9.68
N ILE A 216 -8.79 10.56 8.52
CA ILE A 216 -7.98 10.25 7.33
C ILE A 216 -6.69 11.05 7.48
N ALA A 217 -5.74 10.47 8.19
CA ALA A 217 -4.56 11.16 8.70
C ALA A 217 -3.45 11.24 7.65
N PRO A 218 -2.93 12.43 7.35
CA PRO A 218 -1.67 12.56 6.62
C PRO A 218 -0.51 12.16 7.54
N CYS A 219 0.35 11.29 7.04
CA CYS A 219 1.54 10.79 7.73
C CYS A 219 2.76 11.05 6.86
N PHE A 220 3.91 11.35 7.49
CA PHE A 220 5.14 11.74 6.81
C PHE A 220 6.30 10.91 7.33
N ARG A 221 7.01 10.22 6.44
CA ARG A 221 8.19 9.44 6.79
C ARG A 221 9.27 9.63 5.73
N ASP A 222 10.47 10.00 6.16
CA ASP A 222 11.64 10.09 5.28
C ASP A 222 12.23 8.67 5.12
N GLU A 223 11.66 7.91 4.21
CA GLU A 223 12.00 6.52 3.94
C GLU A 223 12.11 6.27 2.43
N ASP A 224 12.86 5.24 2.06
CA ASP A 224 13.04 4.85 0.67
C ASP A 224 11.72 4.40 0.02
N ALA A 225 11.54 4.78 -1.24
CA ALA A 225 10.41 4.37 -2.04
C ALA A 225 10.42 2.87 -2.31
N ARG A 226 9.22 2.25 -2.21
CA ARG A 226 8.95 0.86 -2.63
C ARG A 226 7.70 0.84 -3.50
N ALA A 227 7.37 -0.32 -4.05
CA ALA A 227 6.15 -0.47 -4.83
C ALA A 227 4.88 -0.15 -4.01
N ASP A 228 4.86 -0.55 -2.74
CA ASP A 228 3.78 -0.37 -1.77
C ASP A 228 4.00 0.79 -0.78
N ARG A 229 5.04 1.60 -1.00
CA ARG A 229 5.40 2.74 -0.14
C ARG A 229 5.82 3.94 -0.99
N SER A 230 5.13 5.07 -0.82
CA SER A 230 5.54 6.36 -1.35
C SER A 230 6.55 7.02 -0.41
N PRO A 231 7.61 7.64 -0.90
CA PRO A 231 8.42 8.52 -0.08
C PRO A 231 7.60 9.76 0.30
N GLY A 232 7.88 10.31 1.48
CA GLY A 232 7.20 11.50 1.95
C GLY A 232 5.85 11.21 2.59
N GLU A 233 4.77 11.74 2.01
CA GLU A 233 3.43 11.64 2.58
C GLU A 233 2.65 10.41 2.12
N PHE A 234 1.85 9.88 3.04
CA PHE A 234 0.84 8.85 2.81
C PHE A 234 -0.34 9.05 3.76
N TYR A 235 -1.45 8.34 3.53
CA TYR A 235 -2.68 8.55 4.29
C TYR A 235 -3.13 7.26 4.99
N GLN A 236 -3.59 7.40 6.23
CA GLN A 236 -4.14 6.31 7.03
C GLN A 236 -5.59 6.61 7.43
N LEU A 237 -6.43 5.58 7.48
CA LEU A 237 -7.63 5.59 8.28
C LEU A 237 -7.21 5.34 9.74
N ASP A 238 -6.77 6.38 10.44
CA ASP A 238 -6.31 6.27 11.81
C ASP A 238 -7.50 6.25 12.76
N MET A 239 -7.56 5.28 13.68
CA MET A 239 -8.65 5.17 14.66
C MET A 239 -8.14 4.74 16.03
N GLU A 240 -8.87 5.19 17.07
CA GLU A 240 -8.62 4.82 18.46
C GLU A 240 -9.95 4.78 19.23
N MET A 241 -10.09 3.86 20.18
CA MET A 241 -11.28 3.63 20.99
C MET A 241 -10.90 3.55 22.47
N ALA A 242 -11.58 4.31 23.32
CA ALA A 242 -11.47 4.19 24.77
C ALA A 242 -12.28 2.99 25.29
N PHE A 243 -11.86 2.44 26.43
CA PHE A 243 -12.46 1.26 27.08
C PHE A 243 -12.58 0.04 26.16
N ALA A 244 -11.63 -0.10 25.23
CA ALA A 244 -11.65 -1.11 24.18
C ALA A 244 -10.53 -2.14 24.34
N THR A 245 -10.83 -3.35 23.91
CA THR A 245 -9.92 -4.47 23.73
C THR A 245 -9.51 -4.61 22.26
N GLN A 246 -8.61 -5.55 21.96
CA GLN A 246 -8.32 -5.89 20.57
C GLN A 246 -9.53 -6.40 19.79
N ASP A 247 -10.43 -7.14 20.46
CA ASP A 247 -11.63 -7.70 19.84
C ASP A 247 -12.61 -6.63 19.39
N ASP A 248 -12.71 -5.52 20.14
CA ASP A 248 -13.52 -4.37 19.77
C ASP A 248 -12.98 -3.69 18.49
N VAL A 249 -11.66 -3.56 18.38
CA VAL A 249 -11.00 -3.03 17.17
C VAL A 249 -11.22 -3.95 15.98
N PHE A 250 -11.07 -5.27 16.18
CA PHE A 250 -11.29 -6.27 15.13
C PHE A 250 -12.71 -6.20 14.60
N ALA A 251 -13.70 -6.18 15.48
CA ALA A 251 -15.11 -6.12 15.11
C ALA A 251 -15.43 -4.89 14.23
N VAL A 252 -14.83 -3.73 14.51
CA VAL A 252 -15.02 -2.52 13.68
C VAL A 252 -14.49 -2.73 12.27
N LEU A 253 -13.25 -3.20 12.10
CA LEU A 253 -12.66 -3.35 10.77
C LEU A 253 -13.24 -4.53 9.98
N GLU A 254 -13.62 -5.60 10.65
CA GLU A 254 -14.31 -6.75 10.05
C GLU A 254 -15.70 -6.37 9.51
N ASP A 255 -16.33 -5.35 10.07
CA ASP A 255 -17.61 -4.83 9.60
C ASP A 255 -17.44 -3.72 8.53
N VAL A 256 -16.35 -2.94 8.57
CA VAL A 256 -16.11 -1.83 7.64
C VAL A 256 -15.46 -2.28 6.33
N LEU A 257 -14.41 -3.10 6.39
CA LEU A 257 -13.56 -3.33 5.20
C LEU A 257 -14.16 -4.27 4.15
N PRO A 258 -14.74 -5.44 4.48
CA PRO A 258 -15.25 -6.34 3.45
C PRO A 258 -16.29 -5.70 2.52
N PRO A 259 -17.26 -4.91 3.01
CA PRO A 259 -18.19 -4.19 2.12
C PRO A 259 -17.52 -3.18 1.19
N VAL A 260 -16.52 -2.45 1.68
CA VAL A 260 -15.74 -1.50 0.86
C VAL A 260 -14.96 -2.26 -0.20
N PHE A 261 -14.28 -3.35 0.16
CA PHE A 261 -13.47 -4.14 -0.76
C PHE A 261 -14.32 -4.81 -1.85
N THR A 262 -15.45 -5.40 -1.51
CA THR A 262 -16.35 -6.04 -2.50
C THR A 262 -17.07 -5.02 -3.38
N LYS A 263 -17.36 -3.83 -2.87
CA LYS A 263 -18.03 -2.76 -3.63
C LYS A 263 -17.10 -2.13 -4.66
N TYR A 264 -15.88 -1.80 -4.26
CA TYR A 264 -14.95 -1.00 -5.07
C TYR A 264 -13.86 -1.83 -5.74
N GLY A 265 -13.55 -3.00 -5.21
CA GLY A 265 -12.44 -3.81 -5.65
C GLY A 265 -12.72 -4.61 -6.92
N LYS A 266 -11.62 -5.12 -7.48
CA LYS A 266 -11.62 -6.02 -8.63
C LYS A 266 -12.37 -7.32 -8.34
N TYR A 267 -12.19 -7.89 -7.15
CA TYR A 267 -12.83 -9.14 -6.73
C TYR A 267 -14.12 -8.86 -5.96
N LYS A 268 -15.12 -9.74 -6.13
CA LYS A 268 -16.43 -9.60 -5.49
C LYS A 268 -16.63 -10.51 -4.28
N ALA A 269 -15.60 -11.30 -3.93
CA ALA A 269 -15.53 -12.12 -2.73
C ALA A 269 -14.49 -11.59 -1.74
N ALA A 270 -14.82 -11.63 -0.46
CA ALA A 270 -13.92 -11.30 0.64
C ALA A 270 -14.13 -12.27 1.79
N SER A 271 -13.17 -12.37 2.72
CA SER A 271 -13.33 -13.11 3.96
C SER A 271 -14.55 -12.66 4.74
N ALA A 272 -15.32 -13.60 5.29
CA ALA A 272 -16.39 -13.29 6.23
C ALA A 272 -15.81 -13.07 7.63
N ALA A 273 -16.45 -12.20 8.41
CA ALA A 273 -16.14 -12.04 9.83
C ALA A 273 -16.60 -13.27 10.64
N PRO A 274 -15.88 -13.67 11.72
CA PRO A 274 -14.60 -13.11 12.16
C PRO A 274 -13.43 -13.57 11.27
N PHE A 275 -12.46 -12.69 11.05
CA PHE A 275 -11.27 -13.05 10.30
C PHE A 275 -10.40 -14.04 11.07
N ARG A 276 -9.67 -14.87 10.34
CA ARG A 276 -8.73 -15.83 10.92
C ARG A 276 -7.66 -15.08 11.72
N ARG A 277 -7.41 -15.53 12.96
CA ARG A 277 -6.33 -15.04 13.84
C ARG A 277 -5.19 -16.03 13.83
N ILE A 278 -3.99 -15.56 13.65
CA ILE A 278 -2.76 -16.35 13.55
C ILE A 278 -1.73 -15.64 14.43
N SER A 279 -1.10 -16.35 15.36
CA SER A 279 -0.02 -15.73 16.13
C SER A 279 1.18 -15.44 15.23
N PHE A 280 1.97 -14.41 15.58
CA PHE A 280 3.18 -14.07 14.85
C PHE A 280 4.08 -15.30 14.65
N ARG A 281 4.29 -16.06 15.72
CA ARG A 281 5.11 -17.27 15.65
C ARG A 281 4.53 -18.33 14.70
N GLU A 282 3.22 -18.60 14.78
CA GLU A 282 2.56 -19.51 13.86
C GLU A 282 2.67 -19.04 12.41
N SER A 283 2.53 -17.74 12.17
CA SER A 283 2.65 -17.16 10.83
C SER A 283 4.04 -17.37 10.25
N MET A 284 5.07 -17.13 11.07
CA MET A 284 6.45 -17.39 10.66
C MET A 284 6.72 -18.87 10.40
N ASP A 285 6.26 -19.75 11.29
CA ASP A 285 6.50 -21.20 11.17
C ASP A 285 5.78 -21.84 9.96
N ARG A 286 4.53 -21.41 9.67
CA ARG A 286 3.68 -22.04 8.63
C ARG A 286 3.78 -21.32 7.27
N TYR A 287 4.02 -20.01 7.26
CA TYR A 287 3.96 -19.23 6.03
C TYR A 287 5.28 -18.53 5.69
N GLY A 288 6.22 -18.47 6.66
CA GLY A 288 7.52 -17.82 6.50
C GLY A 288 7.42 -16.29 6.37
N SER A 289 6.36 -15.71 6.89
CA SER A 289 6.08 -14.27 6.80
C SER A 289 5.08 -13.85 7.87
N ASP A 290 5.26 -12.65 8.40
CA ASP A 290 4.29 -11.91 9.21
C ASP A 290 3.11 -11.34 8.37
N LYS A 291 3.17 -11.49 7.04
CA LYS A 291 2.17 -11.01 6.06
C LYS A 291 1.79 -12.14 5.10
N PRO A 292 1.16 -13.23 5.60
CA PRO A 292 0.85 -14.39 4.77
C PRO A 292 -0.23 -14.08 3.72
N ASP A 293 -0.02 -14.52 2.50
CA ASP A 293 -1.09 -14.60 1.51
C ASP A 293 -1.84 -15.93 1.71
N LEU A 294 -2.99 -15.86 2.38
CA LEU A 294 -3.80 -17.05 2.71
C LEU A 294 -4.61 -17.60 1.53
N ARG A 295 -4.56 -16.94 0.36
CA ARG A 295 -5.11 -17.50 -0.88
C ARG A 295 -4.26 -18.65 -1.41
N ILE A 296 -2.98 -18.74 -0.96
CA ILE A 296 -2.06 -19.82 -1.30
C ILE A 296 -2.26 -20.96 -0.28
N ASP A 297 -2.57 -22.15 -0.77
CA ASP A 297 -2.81 -23.35 0.04
C ASP A 297 -1.53 -24.08 0.49
N LEU A 298 -0.36 -23.71 -0.02
CA LEU A 298 0.93 -24.25 0.39
C LEU A 298 1.34 -23.71 1.77
N GLU A 299 1.99 -24.57 2.56
CA GLU A 299 2.56 -24.22 3.86
C GLU A 299 4.02 -24.65 3.95
N LEU A 300 4.75 -24.07 4.90
CA LEU A 300 6.10 -24.52 5.26
C LEU A 300 6.01 -25.77 6.12
N THR A 301 6.86 -26.74 5.83
CA THR A 301 7.03 -27.96 6.62
C THR A 301 8.42 -27.98 7.24
N ASP A 302 8.53 -28.42 8.47
CA ASP A 302 9.84 -28.66 9.10
C ASP A 302 10.55 -29.82 8.43
N ALA A 303 11.77 -29.60 8.01
CA ALA A 303 12.61 -30.60 7.35
C ALA A 303 13.88 -30.94 8.14
N ALA A 304 13.79 -30.93 9.48
CA ALA A 304 14.91 -31.26 10.36
C ALA A 304 15.50 -32.65 10.10
N CYS A 305 14.72 -33.59 9.56
CA CYS A 305 15.18 -34.91 9.11
C CYS A 305 16.30 -34.85 8.04
N LEU A 306 16.51 -33.68 7.41
CA LEU A 306 17.56 -33.46 6.41
C LEU A 306 18.84 -32.86 6.99
N GLN A 307 18.90 -32.49 8.27
CA GLN A 307 20.09 -31.86 8.87
C GLN A 307 21.33 -32.74 8.82
N ASP A 308 21.15 -34.07 8.86
CA ASP A 308 22.21 -35.07 8.87
C ASP A 308 22.24 -35.94 7.59
N CYS A 309 21.70 -35.44 6.48
CA CYS A 309 21.71 -36.14 5.19
C CYS A 309 23.07 -36.07 4.44
N GLY A 310 24.11 -35.56 5.06
CA GLY A 310 25.43 -35.42 4.45
C GLY A 310 25.59 -34.20 3.51
N PHE A 311 24.58 -33.35 3.44
CA PHE A 311 24.65 -32.08 2.71
C PHE A 311 25.07 -30.95 3.65
N GLU A 312 26.33 -30.53 3.55
CA GLU A 312 26.99 -29.60 4.50
C GLU A 312 26.18 -28.32 4.78
N PRO A 313 25.51 -27.66 3.82
CA PRO A 313 24.69 -26.47 4.10
C PRO A 313 23.51 -26.69 5.07
N PHE A 314 23.12 -27.94 5.32
CA PHE A 314 22.02 -28.27 6.24
C PHE A 314 22.49 -28.66 7.65
N ALA A 315 23.78 -28.96 7.80
CA ALA A 315 24.32 -29.44 9.06
C ALA A 315 24.15 -28.41 10.19
N GLY A 316 23.37 -28.79 11.22
CA GLY A 316 23.12 -27.93 12.39
C GLY A 316 22.28 -26.67 12.10
N GLN A 317 21.68 -26.56 10.93
CA GLN A 317 20.83 -25.43 10.53
C GLN A 317 19.34 -25.76 10.66
N THR A 318 18.52 -24.74 10.80
CA THR A 318 17.06 -24.89 10.56
C THR A 318 16.84 -25.16 9.08
N VAL A 319 16.11 -26.23 8.76
CA VAL A 319 15.73 -26.57 7.37
C VAL A 319 14.21 -26.52 7.25
N LYS A 320 13.72 -25.72 6.32
CA LYS A 320 12.30 -25.58 6.00
C LYS A 320 12.04 -26.04 4.56
N ALA A 321 10.91 -26.72 4.35
CA ALA A 321 10.48 -27.20 3.05
C ALA A 321 9.14 -26.58 2.64
N VAL A 322 8.95 -26.43 1.34
CA VAL A 322 7.65 -26.22 0.70
C VAL A 322 7.41 -27.38 -0.25
N VAL A 323 6.37 -28.14 0.01
CA VAL A 323 6.02 -29.34 -0.79
C VAL A 323 4.90 -28.98 -1.75
N VAL A 324 5.12 -29.24 -3.03
CA VAL A 324 4.11 -29.05 -4.08
C VAL A 324 3.78 -30.42 -4.68
N PRO A 325 2.60 -30.97 -4.43
CA PRO A 325 2.17 -32.23 -5.03
C PRO A 325 1.85 -32.05 -6.51
N ASP A 326 1.84 -33.14 -7.25
CA ASP A 326 1.47 -33.19 -8.68
C ASP A 326 2.18 -32.12 -9.57
N PHE A 327 3.49 -32.01 -9.37
CA PHE A 327 4.32 -30.97 -10.00
C PHE A 327 4.87 -31.38 -11.36
N HIS A 328 4.43 -30.70 -12.43
CA HIS A 328 4.79 -31.02 -13.82
C HIS A 328 5.64 -29.93 -14.53
N LYS A 329 6.21 -28.98 -13.78
CA LYS A 329 7.05 -27.93 -14.41
C LYS A 329 8.46 -28.45 -14.74
N THR A 330 9.11 -27.79 -15.70
CA THR A 330 10.44 -28.16 -16.21
C THR A 330 11.56 -27.75 -15.24
N ARG A 331 12.75 -28.36 -15.41
CA ARG A 331 13.95 -27.94 -14.68
C ARG A 331 14.28 -26.46 -14.88
N LYS A 332 14.12 -25.92 -16.12
CA LYS A 332 14.35 -24.50 -16.39
C LYS A 332 13.44 -23.59 -15.56
N PHE A 333 12.19 -24.02 -15.32
CA PHE A 333 11.29 -23.30 -14.42
C PHE A 333 11.81 -23.30 -12.99
N ILE A 334 12.25 -24.47 -12.48
CA ILE A 334 12.79 -24.61 -11.13
C ILE A 334 14.04 -23.74 -10.94
N ASP A 335 14.98 -23.79 -11.87
CA ASP A 335 16.22 -23.00 -11.81
C ASP A 335 15.91 -21.48 -11.77
N LYS A 336 14.93 -21.03 -12.57
CA LYS A 336 14.47 -19.64 -12.54
C LYS A 336 13.80 -19.27 -11.21
N LEU A 337 12.93 -20.12 -10.70
CA LEU A 337 12.23 -19.91 -9.43
C LEU A 337 13.21 -19.82 -8.25
N CYS A 338 14.20 -20.73 -8.19
CA CYS A 338 15.23 -20.69 -7.15
C CYS A 338 16.07 -19.40 -7.23
N ALA A 339 16.50 -19.01 -8.44
CA ALA A 339 17.26 -17.77 -8.62
C ALA A 339 16.45 -16.53 -8.21
N GLU A 340 15.16 -16.47 -8.54
CA GLU A 340 14.26 -15.40 -8.13
C GLU A 340 14.08 -15.38 -6.59
N ALA A 341 13.90 -16.55 -5.97
CA ALA A 341 13.79 -16.66 -4.52
C ALA A 341 15.08 -16.22 -3.80
N GLU A 342 16.25 -16.61 -4.30
CA GLU A 342 17.55 -16.19 -3.76
C GLU A 342 17.74 -14.67 -3.86
N MET A 343 17.36 -14.07 -4.99
CA MET A 343 17.43 -12.62 -5.20
C MET A 343 16.52 -11.86 -4.21
N LEU A 344 15.31 -12.35 -3.99
CA LEU A 344 14.31 -11.68 -3.14
C LEU A 344 14.56 -11.88 -1.63
N SER A 345 15.08 -13.04 -1.24
CA SER A 345 15.28 -13.40 0.18
C SER A 345 16.68 -13.09 0.70
N GLY A 346 17.69 -13.09 -0.19
CA GLY A 346 19.11 -13.07 0.16
C GLY A 346 19.65 -14.43 0.64
N GLY A 347 18.79 -15.46 0.73
CA GLY A 347 19.16 -16.82 1.16
C GLY A 347 19.30 -17.78 -0.02
N LYS A 348 19.86 -18.98 0.23
CA LYS A 348 19.99 -20.04 -0.78
C LYS A 348 18.77 -20.92 -0.84
N ALA A 349 18.34 -21.25 -2.06
CA ALA A 349 17.25 -22.17 -2.34
C ALA A 349 17.79 -23.50 -2.87
N TYR A 350 17.28 -24.59 -2.31
CA TYR A 350 17.62 -25.95 -2.74
C TYR A 350 16.36 -26.70 -3.12
N TRP A 351 16.50 -27.84 -3.80
CA TRP A 351 15.34 -28.61 -4.22
C TRP A 351 15.68 -30.06 -4.53
N PHE A 352 14.64 -30.91 -4.50
CA PHE A 352 14.60 -32.24 -5.09
C PHE A 352 13.17 -32.57 -5.51
N ARG A 353 12.98 -33.67 -6.22
CA ARG A 353 11.67 -34.17 -6.62
C ARG A 353 11.55 -35.65 -6.30
N LEU A 354 10.32 -36.08 -6.01
CA LEU A 354 9.89 -37.46 -6.07
C LEU A 354 9.15 -37.66 -7.40
N ASP A 355 9.66 -38.49 -8.33
CA ASP A 355 9.08 -38.67 -9.65
C ASP A 355 7.85 -39.60 -9.66
N GLU A 356 7.32 -39.89 -10.84
CA GLU A 356 6.16 -40.79 -11.04
C GLU A 356 6.43 -42.25 -10.63
N ASN A 357 7.69 -42.67 -10.65
CA ASN A 357 8.14 -43.99 -10.23
C ASN A 357 8.40 -44.08 -8.73
N GLY A 358 8.37 -42.93 -8.03
CA GLY A 358 8.71 -42.80 -6.61
C GLY A 358 10.22 -42.73 -6.38
N GLU A 359 11.01 -42.28 -7.38
CA GLU A 359 12.43 -42.11 -7.24
C GLU A 359 12.80 -40.65 -6.98
N LEU A 360 13.81 -40.42 -6.12
CA LEU A 360 14.33 -39.09 -5.84
C LEU A 360 15.21 -38.61 -6.99
N VAL A 361 14.89 -37.47 -7.59
CA VAL A 361 15.57 -36.94 -8.77
C VAL A 361 15.87 -35.44 -8.65
N GLY A 362 16.98 -35.04 -9.23
CA GLY A 362 17.40 -33.65 -9.37
C GLY A 362 17.89 -32.97 -8.10
N GLY A 363 18.44 -31.75 -8.22
CA GLY A 363 18.92 -30.95 -7.10
C GLY A 363 19.85 -31.71 -6.14
N ILE A 364 19.44 -31.74 -4.88
CA ILE A 364 20.19 -32.41 -3.80
C ILE A 364 19.76 -33.89 -3.59
N SER A 365 19.00 -34.49 -4.50
CA SER A 365 18.41 -35.84 -4.34
C SER A 365 19.44 -36.91 -3.94
N LYS A 366 20.69 -36.84 -4.42
CA LYS A 366 21.75 -37.80 -4.08
C LYS A 366 22.12 -37.79 -2.59
N PHE A 367 21.97 -36.67 -1.88
CA PHE A 367 22.23 -36.59 -0.45
C PHE A 367 21.03 -37.06 0.37
N VAL A 368 19.83 -37.02 -0.20
CA VAL A 368 18.58 -37.42 0.44
C VAL A 368 18.32 -38.92 0.28
N ALA A 369 19.00 -39.56 -0.69
CA ALA A 369 18.70 -40.94 -1.11
C ALA A 369 18.75 -41.97 0.03
N GLU A 370 19.67 -41.86 0.97
CA GLU A 370 19.80 -42.79 2.10
C GLU A 370 18.67 -42.64 3.13
N LYS A 371 17.98 -41.47 3.12
CA LYS A 371 16.85 -41.15 4.00
C LYS A 371 15.51 -41.12 3.29
N LYS A 372 15.42 -41.70 2.08
CA LYS A 372 14.26 -41.61 1.19
C LYS A 372 12.94 -41.87 1.91
N ASP A 373 12.82 -42.99 2.61
CA ASP A 373 11.57 -43.42 3.24
C ASP A 373 11.19 -42.49 4.40
N GLU A 374 12.16 -42.08 5.23
CA GLU A 374 11.96 -41.11 6.30
C GLU A 374 11.49 -39.76 5.77
N VAL A 375 12.09 -39.27 4.71
CA VAL A 375 11.77 -37.97 4.07
C VAL A 375 10.38 -38.01 3.41
N ILE A 376 10.02 -39.12 2.75
CA ILE A 376 8.70 -39.31 2.19
C ILE A 376 7.62 -39.24 3.29
N GLU A 377 7.86 -39.93 4.40
CA GLU A 377 6.93 -39.94 5.55
C GLU A 377 6.83 -38.57 6.21
N LYS A 378 7.97 -37.98 6.60
CA LYS A 378 8.04 -36.72 7.35
C LYS A 378 7.51 -35.51 6.56
N LEU A 379 7.78 -35.46 5.26
CA LEU A 379 7.30 -34.38 4.40
C LEU A 379 5.97 -34.70 3.70
N GLY A 380 5.40 -35.87 3.91
CA GLY A 380 4.14 -36.28 3.31
C GLY A 380 4.17 -36.34 1.79
N LEU A 381 5.29 -36.81 1.20
CA LEU A 381 5.49 -36.75 -0.25
C LEU A 381 4.63 -37.80 -0.95
N THR A 382 4.02 -37.38 -2.04
CA THR A 382 3.34 -38.25 -3.01
C THR A 382 4.12 -38.29 -4.31
N LYS A 383 3.80 -39.24 -5.19
CA LYS A 383 4.42 -39.29 -6.53
C LYS A 383 4.23 -37.95 -7.26
N ASN A 384 5.23 -37.56 -8.02
CA ASN A 384 5.33 -36.25 -8.69
C ASN A 384 5.37 -35.05 -7.72
N SER A 385 5.83 -35.22 -6.49
CA SER A 385 6.05 -34.09 -5.58
C SER A 385 7.34 -33.33 -5.91
N PHE A 386 7.27 -32.00 -5.83
CA PHE A 386 8.42 -31.10 -5.83
C PHE A 386 8.63 -30.58 -4.40
N VAL A 387 9.86 -30.57 -3.94
CA VAL A 387 10.25 -30.06 -2.64
C VAL A 387 11.25 -28.93 -2.82
N ALA A 388 10.84 -27.71 -2.50
CA ALA A 388 11.72 -26.56 -2.38
C ALA A 388 12.20 -26.43 -0.92
N LEU A 389 13.47 -26.12 -0.73
CA LEU A 389 14.13 -26.13 0.60
C LEU A 389 14.90 -24.85 0.83
N ALA A 390 14.90 -24.41 2.07
CA ALA A 390 15.74 -23.33 2.57
C ALA A 390 16.39 -23.74 3.88
N ALA A 391 17.64 -23.33 4.09
CA ALA A 391 18.39 -23.64 5.31
C ALA A 391 19.19 -22.44 5.80
N GLY A 392 19.42 -22.38 7.11
CA GLY A 392 20.18 -21.32 7.76
C GLY A 392 19.76 -21.13 9.22
N LYS A 393 20.15 -20.00 9.83
CA LYS A 393 19.53 -19.58 11.09
C LYS A 393 18.01 -19.47 10.89
N TYR A 394 17.24 -19.68 11.95
CA TYR A 394 15.77 -19.72 11.89
C TYR A 394 15.16 -18.60 11.03
N GLY A 395 15.46 -17.34 11.31
CA GLY A 395 14.91 -16.20 10.56
C GLY A 395 15.23 -16.24 9.07
N ALA A 396 16.47 -16.58 8.69
CA ALA A 396 16.89 -16.68 7.29
C ALA A 396 16.21 -17.85 6.57
N ALA A 397 16.12 -19.01 7.23
CA ALA A 397 15.49 -20.21 6.66
C ALA A 397 13.99 -19.98 6.41
N VAL A 398 13.25 -19.47 7.38
CA VAL A 398 11.80 -19.21 7.24
C VAL A 398 11.51 -18.11 6.22
N LYS A 399 12.32 -17.03 6.19
CA LYS A 399 12.17 -15.95 5.18
C LYS A 399 12.33 -16.48 3.76
N THR A 400 13.39 -17.28 3.52
CA THR A 400 13.65 -17.84 2.19
C THR A 400 12.55 -18.85 1.80
N ALA A 401 12.13 -19.72 2.72
CA ALA A 401 11.05 -20.65 2.48
C ALA A 401 9.70 -19.94 2.23
N GLY A 402 9.43 -18.83 2.93
CA GLY A 402 8.25 -18.00 2.70
C GLY A 402 8.22 -17.36 1.31
N VAL A 403 9.38 -16.89 0.80
CA VAL A 403 9.51 -16.41 -0.58
C VAL A 403 9.27 -17.53 -1.57
N LEU A 404 9.86 -18.73 -1.36
CA LEU A 404 9.60 -19.92 -2.18
C LEU A 404 8.12 -20.28 -2.21
N ARG A 405 7.45 -20.29 -1.05
CA ARG A 405 6.01 -20.53 -0.93
C ARG A 405 5.19 -19.56 -1.78
N LYS A 406 5.49 -18.27 -1.66
CA LYS A 406 4.78 -17.21 -2.40
C LYS A 406 4.96 -17.36 -3.91
N LEU A 407 6.19 -17.61 -4.36
CA LEU A 407 6.49 -17.81 -5.78
C LEU A 407 5.83 -19.07 -6.34
N LEU A 408 5.89 -20.19 -5.62
CA LEU A 408 5.26 -21.44 -6.01
C LEU A 408 3.74 -21.28 -6.10
N GLY A 409 3.09 -20.70 -5.09
CA GLY A 409 1.66 -20.45 -5.10
C GLY A 409 1.21 -19.57 -6.26
N ALA A 410 2.00 -18.55 -6.61
CA ALA A 410 1.68 -17.64 -7.71
C ALA A 410 1.94 -18.22 -9.10
N GLN A 411 2.94 -19.13 -9.27
CA GLN A 411 3.43 -19.59 -10.57
C GLN A 411 3.05 -21.04 -10.91
N VAL A 412 2.55 -21.80 -9.91
CA VAL A 412 2.05 -23.17 -10.13
C VAL A 412 0.53 -23.16 -10.04
N GLU A 413 -0.12 -23.65 -11.07
CA GLU A 413 -1.57 -23.68 -11.16
C GLU A 413 -2.19 -24.55 -10.05
N GLY A 414 -3.35 -24.13 -9.55
CA GLY A 414 -4.13 -24.86 -8.53
C GLY A 414 -3.81 -24.49 -7.07
N HIS A 415 -2.74 -23.73 -6.82
CA HIS A 415 -2.29 -23.40 -5.46
C HIS A 415 -2.66 -21.99 -4.98
N MET A 416 -3.41 -21.23 -5.77
CA MET A 416 -3.88 -19.89 -5.37
C MET A 416 -5.34 -19.67 -5.77
N ASP A 417 -6.19 -19.32 -4.80
CA ASP A 417 -7.52 -18.74 -5.06
C ASP A 417 -7.38 -17.24 -5.34
N ALA A 418 -7.12 -16.90 -6.60
CA ALA A 418 -6.71 -15.55 -6.99
C ALA A 418 -7.86 -14.52 -6.99
N GLU A 419 -9.15 -14.94 -6.95
CA GLU A 419 -10.29 -14.06 -7.23
C GLU A 419 -11.03 -13.58 -5.97
N ARG A 420 -10.32 -13.40 -4.85
CA ARG A 420 -10.90 -12.93 -3.59
C ARG A 420 -9.95 -12.06 -2.78
N TYR A 421 -10.49 -11.36 -1.81
CA TYR A 421 -9.76 -10.67 -0.75
C TYR A 421 -9.76 -11.56 0.51
N GLU A 422 -8.60 -12.09 0.86
CA GLU A 422 -8.45 -12.94 2.03
C GLU A 422 -7.77 -12.17 3.15
N PHE A 423 -8.55 -11.85 4.19
CA PHE A 423 -8.10 -11.13 5.36
C PHE A 423 -7.69 -12.08 6.48
N CYS A 424 -6.69 -11.67 7.25
CA CYS A 424 -6.37 -12.30 8.52
C CYS A 424 -5.77 -11.28 9.51
N TRP A 425 -5.84 -11.62 10.78
CA TRP A 425 -5.14 -10.95 11.85
C TRP A 425 -3.87 -11.71 12.20
N ILE A 426 -2.75 -11.02 12.25
CA ILE A 426 -1.54 -11.52 12.90
C ILE A 426 -1.51 -10.90 14.29
N VAL A 427 -1.41 -11.74 15.32
CA VAL A 427 -1.52 -11.36 16.74
C VAL A 427 -0.32 -11.84 17.54
N ASP A 428 -0.23 -11.43 18.80
CA ASP A 428 0.79 -11.91 19.75
C ASP A 428 2.23 -11.68 19.26
N PHE A 429 2.50 -10.47 18.78
CA PHE A 429 3.85 -10.08 18.41
C PHE A 429 4.77 -10.07 19.65
N PRO A 430 6.05 -10.42 19.52
CA PRO A 430 7.00 -10.22 20.59
C PRO A 430 7.10 -8.73 20.93
N MET A 431 7.18 -8.40 22.21
CA MET A 431 7.34 -7.02 22.66
C MET A 431 8.76 -6.53 22.42
N TYR A 432 9.73 -7.42 22.56
CA TYR A 432 11.16 -7.14 22.44
C TYR A 432 11.82 -8.05 21.42
N GLU A 433 12.90 -7.54 20.83
CA GLU A 433 13.81 -8.29 19.97
C GLU A 433 15.26 -7.88 20.23
N ILE A 434 16.20 -8.63 19.68
CA ILE A 434 17.60 -8.22 19.65
C ILE A 434 17.85 -7.45 18.36
N GLY A 435 18.22 -6.18 18.49
CA GLY A 435 18.52 -5.32 17.34
C GLY A 435 19.62 -5.92 16.46
N GLU A 436 19.38 -5.97 15.14
CA GLU A 436 20.35 -6.56 14.20
C GLU A 436 21.68 -5.79 14.17
N GLU A 437 21.64 -4.48 14.33
CA GLU A 437 22.83 -3.60 14.31
C GLU A 437 23.42 -3.38 15.68
N SER A 438 22.57 -3.14 16.70
CA SER A 438 23.00 -2.84 18.06
C SER A 438 23.43 -4.09 18.84
N GLY A 439 22.81 -5.25 18.57
CA GLY A 439 22.96 -6.46 19.36
C GLY A 439 22.34 -6.37 20.76
N GLU A 440 21.62 -5.28 21.05
CA GLU A 440 20.97 -5.01 22.34
C GLU A 440 19.46 -5.30 22.27
N LEU A 441 18.83 -5.36 23.45
CA LEU A 441 17.38 -5.54 23.55
C LEU A 441 16.67 -4.24 23.13
N GLU A 442 15.77 -4.34 22.17
CA GLU A 442 14.99 -3.24 21.62
C GLU A 442 13.49 -3.60 21.59
N PHE A 443 12.62 -2.58 21.47
CA PHE A 443 11.22 -2.84 21.17
C PHE A 443 11.06 -3.36 19.73
N CYS A 444 10.31 -4.45 19.58
CA CYS A 444 10.09 -5.07 18.27
C CYS A 444 9.31 -4.16 17.30
N HIS A 445 8.28 -3.46 17.79
CA HIS A 445 7.43 -2.55 16.99
C HIS A 445 7.08 -1.29 17.77
N ASN A 446 5.84 -1.22 18.30
CA ASN A 446 5.36 -0.02 19.00
C ASN A 446 5.64 -0.09 20.51
N PRO A 447 6.49 0.80 21.07
CA PRO A 447 6.84 0.79 22.49
C PRO A 447 5.65 1.10 23.42
N PHE A 448 4.56 1.67 22.89
CA PHE A 448 3.36 2.01 23.66
C PHE A 448 2.33 0.88 23.70
N SER A 449 2.68 -0.31 23.29
CA SER A 449 1.80 -1.47 23.37
C SER A 449 1.73 -2.04 24.79
N MET A 450 0.58 -2.58 25.17
CA MET A 450 0.40 -3.26 26.44
C MET A 450 1.09 -4.63 26.39
N PRO A 451 2.04 -4.93 27.32
CA PRO A 451 2.62 -6.26 27.41
C PRO A 451 1.61 -7.28 27.91
N GLN A 452 1.65 -8.48 27.38
CA GLN A 452 0.89 -9.61 27.91
C GLN A 452 1.48 -10.00 29.28
N GLY A 453 0.61 -10.19 30.26
CA GLY A 453 1.00 -10.38 31.66
C GLY A 453 1.28 -9.08 32.44
N GLY A 454 1.19 -7.91 31.78
CA GLY A 454 1.23 -6.61 32.42
C GLY A 454 2.51 -6.34 33.23
N LEU A 455 2.38 -5.63 34.35
CA LEU A 455 3.50 -5.26 35.22
C LEU A 455 4.24 -6.49 35.77
N GLU A 456 3.50 -7.55 36.14
CA GLU A 456 4.11 -8.77 36.71
C GLU A 456 5.11 -9.43 35.75
N ALA A 457 4.78 -9.53 34.46
CA ALA A 457 5.70 -10.10 33.46
C ALA A 457 6.97 -9.26 33.33
N LEU A 458 6.86 -7.93 33.29
CA LEU A 458 8.00 -7.02 33.23
C LEU A 458 8.89 -7.12 34.48
N GLU A 459 8.30 -7.18 35.67
CA GLU A 459 9.05 -7.34 36.92
C GLU A 459 9.79 -8.69 36.99
N ARG A 460 9.16 -9.76 36.53
CA ARG A 460 9.81 -11.08 36.43
C ARG A 460 11.00 -11.05 35.48
N ALA A 461 10.86 -10.37 34.34
CA ALA A 461 11.96 -10.18 33.41
C ALA A 461 13.11 -9.35 34.03
N HIS A 462 12.76 -8.27 34.75
CA HIS A 462 13.74 -7.45 35.48
C HIS A 462 14.53 -8.25 36.54
N ARG A 463 13.85 -9.18 37.23
CA ARG A 463 14.51 -10.09 38.22
C ARG A 463 15.26 -11.25 37.55
N GLY A 464 15.27 -11.35 36.22
CA GLY A 464 15.90 -12.45 35.49
C GLY A 464 15.18 -13.81 35.64
N GLU A 465 13.90 -13.81 36.05
CA GLU A 465 13.07 -15.02 36.19
C GLU A 465 12.56 -15.54 34.85
N ILE A 466 12.36 -14.63 33.89
CA ILE A 466 11.98 -14.94 32.50
C ILE A 466 12.85 -14.14 31.55
N ASP A 467 13.02 -14.66 30.33
CA ASP A 467 13.69 -13.94 29.24
C ASP A 467 12.74 -12.86 28.70
N PRO A 468 13.14 -11.57 28.61
CA PRO A 468 12.32 -10.50 28.01
C PRO A 468 11.81 -10.85 26.61
N LEU A 469 12.56 -11.61 25.81
CA LEU A 469 12.17 -12.06 24.46
C LEU A 469 10.95 -12.99 24.47
N THR A 470 10.53 -13.52 25.63
CA THR A 470 9.31 -14.33 25.75
C THR A 470 8.05 -13.54 26.03
N ILE A 471 8.18 -12.22 26.28
CA ILE A 471 7.04 -11.34 26.51
C ILE A 471 6.44 -10.94 25.18
N ASN A 472 5.18 -11.29 24.95
CA ASN A 472 4.40 -10.79 23.83
C ASN A 472 3.72 -9.46 24.21
N ALA A 473 3.38 -8.67 23.20
CA ALA A 473 2.51 -7.51 23.34
C ALA A 473 1.13 -7.80 22.72
N TYR A 474 0.12 -7.06 23.17
CA TYR A 474 -1.19 -7.01 22.49
C TYR A 474 -1.10 -6.14 21.24
N GLN A 475 -0.18 -6.51 20.35
CA GLN A 475 -0.01 -5.94 19.01
C GLN A 475 -0.67 -6.84 17.98
N TYR A 476 -1.19 -6.24 16.93
CA TYR A 476 -1.87 -6.95 15.86
C TYR A 476 -1.74 -6.22 14.53
N ASP A 477 -1.55 -7.01 13.46
CA ASP A 477 -1.57 -6.53 12.08
C ASP A 477 -2.76 -7.08 11.33
N LEU A 478 -3.38 -6.23 10.51
CA LEU A 478 -4.36 -6.65 9.53
C LEU A 478 -3.67 -6.89 8.19
N VAL A 479 -3.76 -8.11 7.71
CA VAL A 479 -3.17 -8.53 6.43
C VAL A 479 -4.27 -8.90 5.44
N CYS A 480 -4.10 -8.49 4.19
CA CYS A 480 -4.96 -8.90 3.07
C CYS A 480 -4.10 -9.29 1.87
N ASN A 481 -4.28 -10.50 1.36
CA ASN A 481 -3.59 -10.97 0.16
C ASN A 481 -2.05 -10.81 0.21
N GLY A 482 -1.45 -11.05 1.36
CA GLY A 482 0.00 -10.92 1.55
C GLY A 482 0.50 -9.47 1.68
N VAL A 483 -0.40 -8.52 1.89
CA VAL A 483 -0.08 -7.11 2.13
C VAL A 483 -0.55 -6.72 3.54
N GLU A 484 0.34 -6.19 4.35
CA GLU A 484 -0.01 -5.54 5.61
C GLU A 484 -0.79 -4.26 5.31
N LEU A 485 -2.07 -4.27 5.62
CA LEU A 485 -2.90 -3.08 5.49
C LEU A 485 -2.74 -2.14 6.67
N SER A 486 -2.49 -2.69 7.85
CA SER A 486 -2.48 -1.93 9.08
C SER A 486 -1.77 -2.64 10.20
N SER A 487 -1.18 -1.84 11.11
CA SER A 487 -0.68 -2.26 12.40
C SER A 487 -1.42 -1.53 13.52
N GLY A 488 -1.66 -2.20 14.64
CA GLY A 488 -2.36 -1.67 15.79
C GLY A 488 -1.96 -2.33 17.10
N ALA A 489 -2.48 -1.81 18.22
CA ALA A 489 -2.26 -2.40 19.52
C ALA A 489 -3.36 -2.00 20.52
N VAL A 490 -3.53 -2.81 21.56
CA VAL A 490 -4.01 -2.32 22.84
C VAL A 490 -2.89 -1.51 23.46
N ARG A 491 -3.19 -0.28 23.88
CA ARG A 491 -2.18 0.66 24.34
C ARG A 491 -1.86 0.47 25.81
N ASN A 492 -0.61 0.65 26.13
CA ASN A 492 -0.24 0.88 27.53
C ASN A 492 -0.79 2.26 27.96
N HIS A 493 -1.52 2.27 29.06
CA HIS A 493 -2.14 3.47 29.65
C HIS A 493 -1.75 3.64 31.11
N ASP A 494 -0.88 2.78 31.63
CA ASP A 494 -0.37 2.79 32.99
C ASP A 494 1.07 3.34 33.01
N PRO A 495 1.34 4.44 33.75
CA PRO A 495 2.69 5.03 33.79
C PRO A 495 3.73 4.11 34.42
N GLU A 496 3.36 3.22 35.35
CA GLU A 496 4.31 2.28 35.97
C GLU A 496 4.71 1.18 34.97
N ILE A 497 3.76 0.62 34.24
CA ILE A 497 4.05 -0.34 33.16
C ILE A 497 4.91 0.33 32.09
N MET A 498 4.64 1.59 31.74
CA MET A 498 5.44 2.34 30.78
C MET A 498 6.91 2.44 31.22
N ILE A 499 7.15 2.88 32.46
CA ILE A 499 8.53 2.98 32.99
C ILE A 499 9.22 1.61 32.96
N ARG A 500 8.58 0.57 33.51
CA ARG A 500 9.15 -0.78 33.58
C ARG A 500 9.47 -1.37 32.20
N ALA A 501 8.61 -1.14 31.21
CA ALA A 501 8.85 -1.59 29.86
C ALA A 501 10.08 -0.92 29.23
N PHE A 502 10.25 0.39 29.44
CA PHE A 502 11.39 1.14 28.92
C PHE A 502 12.69 0.86 29.69
N GLU A 503 12.64 0.56 30.98
CA GLU A 503 13.82 0.18 31.75
C GLU A 503 14.48 -1.10 31.22
N LEU A 504 13.74 -2.05 30.68
CA LEU A 504 14.30 -3.27 30.07
C LEU A 504 15.18 -2.97 28.84
N VAL A 505 14.89 -1.89 28.11
CA VAL A 505 15.70 -1.43 26.98
C VAL A 505 16.68 -0.30 27.35
N GLY A 506 16.98 -0.15 28.66
CA GLY A 506 17.98 0.79 29.16
C GLY A 506 17.53 2.25 29.27
N LEU A 507 16.23 2.54 29.14
CA LEU A 507 15.68 3.89 29.27
C LEU A 507 14.92 4.02 30.60
N GLY A 508 15.45 4.82 31.53
CA GLY A 508 14.85 5.01 32.86
C GLY A 508 13.68 5.99 32.88
N GLU A 509 13.07 6.16 34.06
CA GLU A 509 11.95 7.07 34.28
C GLU A 509 12.23 8.51 33.81
N ALA A 510 13.46 9.01 34.03
CA ALA A 510 13.87 10.34 33.60
C ALA A 510 13.85 10.47 32.06
N ASP A 511 14.26 9.43 31.34
CA ASP A 511 14.25 9.38 29.88
C ASP A 511 12.83 9.35 29.34
N VAL A 512 11.94 8.55 29.95
CA VAL A 512 10.52 8.47 29.58
C VAL A 512 9.85 9.84 29.76
N LYS A 513 10.08 10.51 30.90
CA LYS A 513 9.55 11.84 31.19
C LYS A 513 10.08 12.91 30.23
N ALA A 514 11.33 12.82 29.82
CA ALA A 514 11.94 13.76 28.90
C ALA A 514 11.48 13.55 27.45
N LYS A 515 11.36 12.29 27.01
CA LYS A 515 10.96 11.95 25.63
C LYS A 515 9.46 12.04 25.40
N PHE A 516 8.64 11.66 26.39
CA PHE A 516 7.17 11.57 26.30
C PHE A 516 6.43 12.32 27.40
N PRO A 517 6.74 13.61 27.66
CA PRO A 517 6.19 14.32 28.82
C PRO A 517 4.65 14.39 28.79
N ALA A 518 4.06 14.63 27.62
CA ALA A 518 2.61 14.74 27.49
C ALA A 518 1.89 13.42 27.79
N MET A 519 2.40 12.32 27.25
CA MET A 519 1.84 10.97 27.44
C MET A 519 1.97 10.53 28.89
N TYR A 520 3.17 10.62 29.47
CA TYR A 520 3.41 10.27 30.85
C TYR A 520 2.51 11.05 31.82
N ASN A 521 2.45 12.37 31.66
CA ASN A 521 1.61 13.21 32.50
C ASN A 521 0.11 12.87 32.35
N ALA A 522 -0.35 12.65 31.10
CA ALA A 522 -1.73 12.29 30.85
C ALA A 522 -2.12 10.97 31.53
N PHE A 523 -1.25 9.97 31.48
CA PHE A 523 -1.49 8.68 32.15
C PHE A 523 -1.53 8.82 33.69
N CYS A 524 -0.71 9.69 34.25
CA CYS A 524 -0.76 10.00 35.69
C CYS A 524 -2.09 10.64 36.15
N TYR A 525 -2.87 11.24 35.23
CA TYR A 525 -4.20 11.77 35.52
C TYR A 525 -5.33 10.77 35.28
N GLY A 526 -5.03 9.51 34.99
CA GLY A 526 -6.03 8.45 34.86
C GLY A 526 -6.50 8.29 33.42
N ALA A 527 -5.68 7.66 32.59
CA ALA A 527 -6.05 7.28 31.23
C ALA A 527 -6.95 6.03 31.23
N PRO A 528 -7.99 5.97 30.38
CA PRO A 528 -8.77 4.75 30.21
C PRO A 528 -7.94 3.70 29.46
N PRO A 529 -8.21 2.39 29.61
CA PRO A 529 -7.73 1.40 28.66
C PRO A 529 -8.22 1.76 27.25
N HIS A 530 -7.35 1.70 26.25
CA HIS A 530 -7.69 2.09 24.88
C HIS A 530 -6.92 1.26 23.86
N ALA A 531 -7.47 1.16 22.67
CA ALA A 531 -6.92 0.37 21.58
C ALA A 531 -7.23 1.01 20.23
N GLY A 532 -6.37 0.82 19.26
CA GLY A 532 -6.56 1.38 17.93
C GLY A 532 -5.69 0.75 16.87
N ILE A 533 -5.90 1.20 15.65
CA ILE A 533 -5.23 0.71 14.45
C ILE A 533 -5.27 1.80 13.37
N ALA A 534 -4.41 1.69 12.36
CA ALA A 534 -4.30 2.71 11.32
C ALA A 534 -4.13 2.10 9.91
N PRO A 535 -5.21 1.58 9.28
CA PRO A 535 -5.16 1.08 7.91
C PRO A 535 -4.66 2.12 6.90
N GLY A 536 -3.65 1.72 6.10
CA GLY A 536 -3.10 2.56 5.04
C GLY A 536 -4.10 2.71 3.88
N VAL A 537 -4.64 3.91 3.68
CA VAL A 537 -5.59 4.21 2.60
C VAL A 537 -4.98 3.91 1.24
N ASP A 538 -3.73 4.29 1.04
CA ASP A 538 -3.04 4.12 -0.24
C ASP A 538 -2.82 2.65 -0.57
N ARG A 539 -2.43 1.81 0.40
CA ARG A 539 -2.32 0.35 0.22
C ARG A 539 -3.66 -0.31 -0.08
N MET A 540 -4.72 0.09 0.64
CA MET A 540 -6.07 -0.40 0.36
C MET A 540 -6.50 -0.09 -1.06
N VAL A 541 -6.36 1.17 -1.50
CA VAL A 541 -6.75 1.59 -2.85
C VAL A 541 -5.91 0.90 -3.93
N MET A 542 -4.61 0.69 -3.70
CA MET A 542 -3.73 -0.07 -4.60
C MET A 542 -4.25 -1.50 -4.82
N LEU A 543 -4.61 -2.21 -3.73
CA LEU A 543 -5.20 -3.55 -3.82
C LEU A 543 -6.55 -3.55 -4.55
N LEU A 544 -7.42 -2.58 -4.25
CA LEU A 544 -8.74 -2.44 -4.87
C LEU A 544 -8.64 -2.17 -6.37
N ALA A 545 -7.69 -1.32 -6.77
CA ALA A 545 -7.41 -1.01 -8.17
C ALA A 545 -6.73 -2.17 -8.93
N GLY A 546 -6.10 -3.11 -8.20
CA GLY A 546 -5.27 -4.16 -8.78
C GLY A 546 -3.99 -3.64 -9.41
N GLU A 547 -3.47 -2.51 -8.91
CA GLU A 547 -2.22 -1.90 -9.37
C GLU A 547 -1.02 -2.47 -8.60
N SER A 548 0.12 -2.52 -9.27
CA SER A 548 1.38 -3.04 -8.68
C SER A 548 2.22 -1.97 -7.99
N SER A 549 1.84 -0.69 -8.13
CA SER A 549 2.53 0.44 -7.53
C SER A 549 1.55 1.45 -6.94
N ILE A 550 1.86 1.89 -5.72
CA ILE A 550 1.09 2.91 -4.99
C ILE A 550 1.06 4.26 -5.74
N ARG A 551 2.06 4.55 -6.59
CA ARG A 551 2.13 5.78 -7.38
C ARG A 551 1.02 5.88 -8.43
N GLU A 552 0.43 4.76 -8.84
CA GLU A 552 -0.70 4.75 -9.78
C GLU A 552 -2.03 5.23 -9.17
N ILE A 553 -2.12 5.26 -7.83
CA ILE A 553 -3.35 5.65 -7.11
C ILE A 553 -3.21 7.02 -6.41
N ILE A 554 -2.05 7.64 -6.45
CA ILE A 554 -1.79 8.97 -5.89
C ILE A 554 -1.88 10.02 -7.03
N PRO A 555 -2.61 11.14 -6.84
CA PRO A 555 -2.77 12.14 -7.90
C PRO A 555 -1.44 12.72 -8.39
N PHE A 556 -0.58 13.15 -7.47
CA PHE A 556 0.71 13.77 -7.71
C PHE A 556 1.78 13.09 -6.83
N PRO A 557 2.25 11.89 -7.21
CA PRO A 557 3.24 11.17 -6.42
C PRO A 557 4.66 11.69 -6.69
N MET A 558 5.53 11.58 -5.72
CA MET A 558 6.97 11.69 -5.92
C MET A 558 7.50 10.49 -6.73
N ASN A 559 8.63 10.65 -7.39
CA ASN A 559 9.35 9.56 -8.03
C ASN A 559 10.08 8.68 -6.97
N LYS A 560 10.77 7.62 -7.43
CA LYS A 560 11.52 6.71 -6.54
C LYS A 560 12.68 7.37 -5.78
N ASN A 561 13.11 8.56 -6.20
CA ASN A 561 14.19 9.33 -5.57
C ASN A 561 13.65 10.43 -4.63
N ALA A 562 12.37 10.33 -4.21
CA ALA A 562 11.70 11.32 -3.38
C ALA A 562 11.66 12.75 -3.98
N GLN A 563 11.47 12.85 -5.30
CA GLN A 563 11.37 14.12 -6.02
C GLN A 563 9.99 14.27 -6.66
N ASP A 564 9.38 15.44 -6.49
CA ASP A 564 8.27 15.91 -7.34
C ASP A 564 8.85 16.63 -8.56
N VAL A 565 8.99 15.90 -9.65
CA VAL A 565 9.60 16.40 -10.90
C VAL A 565 8.71 17.38 -11.66
N MET A 566 7.44 17.52 -11.29
CA MET A 566 6.51 18.50 -11.87
C MET A 566 6.64 19.85 -11.18
N MET A 567 6.76 19.84 -9.84
CA MET A 567 6.85 21.06 -9.02
C MET A 567 8.29 21.45 -8.69
N ASP A 568 9.28 20.65 -9.15
CA ASP A 568 10.70 20.86 -8.87
C ASP A 568 11.00 20.86 -7.36
N ALA A 569 10.50 19.84 -6.65
CA ALA A 569 10.72 19.68 -5.22
C ALA A 569 11.51 18.39 -4.94
N PRO A 570 12.51 18.40 -4.02
CA PRO A 570 13.00 19.56 -3.27
C PRO A 570 13.77 20.54 -4.16
N SER A 571 13.71 21.83 -3.83
CA SER A 571 14.40 22.91 -4.54
C SER A 571 15.24 23.74 -3.58
N THR A 572 16.16 24.54 -4.15
CA THR A 572 16.95 25.51 -3.38
C THR A 572 16.06 26.63 -2.85
N VAL A 573 16.48 27.25 -1.75
CA VAL A 573 15.81 28.39 -1.15
C VAL A 573 16.73 29.63 -1.20
N GLU A 574 16.14 30.82 -1.15
CA GLU A 574 16.90 32.07 -1.13
C GLU A 574 17.69 32.24 0.17
N GLN A 575 18.88 32.85 0.11
CA GLN A 575 19.70 33.12 1.28
C GLN A 575 18.94 33.90 2.36
N LYS A 576 18.08 34.84 1.97
CA LYS A 576 17.22 35.57 2.90
C LYS A 576 16.33 34.65 3.75
N GLN A 577 15.80 33.56 3.16
CA GLN A 577 14.97 32.59 3.89
C GLN A 577 15.81 31.80 4.90
N LEU A 578 17.04 31.45 4.55
CA LEU A 578 17.99 30.80 5.47
C LEU A 578 18.37 31.72 6.63
N ASP A 579 18.65 32.99 6.33
CA ASP A 579 19.00 34.01 7.33
C ASP A 579 17.83 34.22 8.33
N GLU A 580 16.59 34.32 7.81
CA GLU A 580 15.37 34.45 8.65
C GLU A 580 15.13 33.23 9.54
N LEU A 581 15.60 32.07 9.13
CA LEU A 581 15.49 30.80 9.89
C LEU A 581 16.72 30.56 10.78
N HIS A 582 17.73 31.40 10.73
CA HIS A 582 19.02 31.23 11.41
C HIS A 582 19.71 29.90 11.07
N ILE A 583 19.69 29.50 9.78
CA ILE A 583 20.26 28.26 9.27
C ILE A 583 21.41 28.57 8.31
N ALA A 584 22.49 27.81 8.40
CA ALA A 584 23.56 27.81 7.42
C ALA A 584 23.68 26.42 6.77
N LEU A 585 23.91 26.38 5.48
CA LEU A 585 24.21 25.13 4.76
C LEU A 585 25.68 24.76 5.04
N VAL A 586 25.92 23.50 5.42
CA VAL A 586 27.27 22.95 5.64
C VAL A 586 27.58 22.01 4.48
N GLY A 587 28.61 22.35 3.73
CA GLY A 587 29.03 21.64 2.51
C GLY A 587 28.88 22.48 1.25
N GLN A 588 29.69 22.19 0.24
CA GLN A 588 29.49 22.77 -1.10
C GLN A 588 28.35 22.02 -1.78
N LEU A 589 27.31 22.75 -2.21
CA LEU A 589 26.41 22.23 -3.23
C LEU A 589 27.27 22.17 -4.51
N GLU A 590 27.66 20.97 -4.94
CA GLU A 590 28.17 20.79 -6.28
C GLU A 590 27.04 21.19 -7.24
N GLU A 591 27.23 22.27 -8.00
CA GLU A 591 26.34 22.62 -9.10
C GLU A 591 26.49 21.51 -10.16
N GLU A 592 25.46 20.62 -10.27
CA GLU A 592 25.30 19.71 -11.42
C GLU A 592 24.72 20.46 -12.65
#